data_1dafa9f911a796831b52bbc7a34d0987
#
_entry.id   1dafa9f911a796831b52bbc7a34d0987
#
_cell.length_a   1.000
_cell.length_b   1.000
_cell.length_c   1.000
_cell.angle_alpha   90.00
_cell.angle_beta   90.00
_cell.angle_gamma   90.00
#
_symmetry.space_group_name_H-M   'P 1'
#
loop_
_entity.id
_entity.type
_entity.pdbx_description
1 polymer ?
#
loop_
_entity_poly.entity_id
_entity_poly.type
_entity_poly.pdbx_seq_one_letter_code
_entity_poly.pdbx_strand_id
1 'polypeptide(L)'
;MKRREFLKLSAGLGAAATLPSFSSAQAQAKSVFKAADVQPAGYPTVAATESLGKKLAEATNGRLSVQMYPSAQLGAEKETIEQTQIGAIQMLRVSCGALGPIVDDINVVNMPFLFKNTAHARKMMDGPVGQDLLDKISANANAGLVALCWMDSGARSIYNSKHPVKAIEDLKGLKVRVIGNPIFIDMMNALGGNGIAMGYDQVFGALQTGVIDGAENNPPSYVFSNHYTAAKYYSLTEHLIIPEVLCFSKKAWTAISADDQALIKKFAREAQMEERELWNKYEQTAMEKAKAAGCEIIEISDKAPFQAAVKPVWDKYGPKYQDMIKRIQEIA
;
A
#
# COMPACT_ATOMS: atom_id res chain seq x y z
N MET A 1 56.45 18.19 -62.13
CA MET A 1 56.03 17.75 -63.48
C MET A 1 54.58 17.30 -63.34
N LYS A 2 53.63 18.16 -63.68
CA LYS A 2 52.85 18.27 -64.93
C LYS A 2 52.16 16.92 -65.30
N ARG A 3 50.82 16.92 -65.20
CA ARG A 3 49.75 16.77 -66.22
C ARG A 3 48.45 16.30 -65.48
N ARG A 4 47.43 17.06 -65.40
CA ARG A 4 46.41 17.66 -66.29
C ARG A 4 45.88 16.70 -67.36
N GLU A 5 44.50 16.58 -67.21
CA GLU A 5 43.47 16.34 -68.25
C GLU A 5 43.15 14.91 -68.66
N PHE A 6 41.90 14.50 -68.32
CA PHE A 6 40.95 14.15 -69.39
C PHE A 6 39.50 14.27 -68.83
N LEU A 7 38.82 15.30 -69.28
CA LEU A 7 37.37 15.39 -69.30
C LEU A 7 36.87 14.65 -70.57
N LYS A 8 35.78 13.84 -70.41
CA LYS A 8 34.70 13.71 -71.42
C LYS A 8 33.62 12.70 -70.82
N LEU A 9 32.51 13.30 -70.46
CA LEU A 9 31.16 13.09 -71.00
C LEU A 9 30.72 11.64 -71.25
N SER A 10 29.78 11.12 -70.44
CA SER A 10 28.66 10.29 -70.88
C SER A 10 27.47 10.52 -70.01
N ALA A 11 26.44 11.16 -70.58
CA ALA A 11 25.09 11.23 -70.06
C ALA A 11 24.44 9.80 -70.10
N GLY A 12 23.87 9.33 -69.04
CA GLY A 12 23.18 8.04 -69.00
C GLY A 12 22.17 7.98 -67.85
N LEU A 13 20.92 8.16 -68.16
CA LEU A 13 19.64 7.81 -67.51
C LEU A 13 19.67 7.61 -66.00
N GLY A 14 19.05 8.56 -65.28
CA GLY A 14 18.66 8.41 -63.92
C GLY A 14 17.52 7.39 -63.77
N ALA A 15 17.82 6.23 -63.22
CA ALA A 15 16.83 5.39 -62.56
C ALA A 15 16.74 5.82 -61.13
N ALA A 16 15.68 6.57 -60.74
CA ALA A 16 15.36 6.85 -59.37
C ALA A 16 14.98 5.55 -58.65
N ALA A 17 15.96 4.91 -58.03
CA ALA A 17 15.69 3.82 -57.10
C ALA A 17 15.08 4.46 -55.86
N THR A 18 13.74 4.34 -55.74
CA THR A 18 13.03 4.58 -54.47
C THR A 18 13.46 3.49 -53.51
N LEU A 19 14.44 3.82 -52.66
CA LEU A 19 14.77 2.99 -51.50
C LEU A 19 13.55 3.00 -50.58
N PRO A 20 13.00 1.83 -50.20
CA PRO A 20 11.97 1.78 -49.21
C PRO A 20 12.56 2.36 -47.90
N SER A 21 11.93 3.40 -47.39
CA SER A 21 12.21 3.92 -46.05
C SER A 21 11.91 2.82 -45.06
N PHE A 22 12.93 2.06 -44.68
CA PHE A 22 12.81 1.22 -43.48
C PHE A 22 12.66 2.17 -42.32
N SER A 23 11.38 2.40 -41.94
CA SER A 23 11.05 2.97 -40.66
C SER A 23 11.69 2.04 -39.64
N SER A 24 12.83 2.43 -39.09
CA SER A 24 13.41 1.73 -37.95
C SER A 24 12.40 1.86 -36.81
N ALA A 25 11.57 0.86 -36.62
CA ALA A 25 10.85 0.69 -35.39
C ALA A 25 11.92 0.62 -34.30
N GLN A 26 12.19 1.77 -33.69
CA GLN A 26 13.15 1.88 -32.62
C GLN A 26 12.62 0.95 -31.52
N ALA A 27 13.25 -0.20 -31.35
CA ALA A 27 12.89 -1.15 -30.32
C ALA A 27 12.94 -0.42 -28.98
N GLN A 28 11.78 -0.08 -28.46
CA GLN A 28 11.65 0.64 -27.20
C GLN A 28 12.30 -0.20 -26.11
N ALA A 29 13.23 0.38 -25.34
CA ALA A 29 14.02 -0.34 -24.34
C ALA A 29 13.12 -1.08 -23.35
N LYS A 30 13.49 -2.31 -23.01
CA LYS A 30 12.79 -3.07 -21.97
C LYS A 30 12.97 -2.40 -20.61
N SER A 31 11.88 -2.25 -19.87
CA SER A 31 11.88 -1.68 -18.51
C SER A 31 11.30 -2.67 -17.54
N VAL A 32 12.05 -2.96 -16.48
CA VAL A 32 11.60 -3.78 -15.36
C VAL A 32 11.38 -2.86 -14.17
N PHE A 33 10.13 -2.74 -13.71
CA PHE A 33 9.78 -1.92 -12.55
C PHE A 33 9.93 -2.76 -11.27
N LYS A 34 10.77 -2.31 -10.36
CA LYS A 34 10.86 -2.90 -9.02
C LYS A 34 9.65 -2.48 -8.22
N ALA A 35 8.92 -3.44 -7.64
CA ALA A 35 7.80 -3.20 -6.75
C ALA A 35 8.10 -3.72 -5.36
N ALA A 36 7.91 -2.91 -4.32
CA ALA A 36 8.16 -3.26 -2.94
C ALA A 36 6.86 -3.45 -2.15
N ASP A 37 6.85 -4.44 -1.28
CA ASP A 37 5.83 -4.64 -0.27
C ASP A 37 6.46 -5.25 0.99
N VAL A 38 6.03 -4.81 2.18
CA VAL A 38 6.47 -5.41 3.44
C VAL A 38 5.76 -6.72 3.73
N GLN A 39 4.64 -6.99 3.07
CA GLN A 39 3.87 -8.22 3.21
C GLN A 39 4.55 -9.39 2.49
N PRO A 40 4.37 -10.63 2.98
CA PRO A 40 5.00 -11.81 2.39
C PRO A 40 4.36 -12.23 1.06
N ALA A 41 5.09 -13.06 0.32
CA ALA A 41 4.60 -13.63 -0.94
C ALA A 41 3.25 -14.34 -0.76
N GLY A 42 2.34 -14.16 -1.72
CA GLY A 42 0.98 -14.70 -1.68
C GLY A 42 -0.03 -13.86 -0.86
N TYR A 43 0.42 -12.83 -0.15
CA TYR A 43 -0.49 -11.88 0.47
C TYR A 43 -1.30 -11.13 -0.61
N PRO A 44 -2.57 -10.74 -0.37
CA PRO A 44 -3.45 -10.18 -1.41
C PRO A 44 -2.84 -9.03 -2.21
N THR A 45 -2.23 -8.05 -1.54
CA THR A 45 -1.61 -6.89 -2.20
C THR A 45 -0.41 -7.28 -3.07
N VAL A 46 0.40 -8.23 -2.61
CA VAL A 46 1.54 -8.77 -3.35
C VAL A 46 1.05 -9.50 -4.60
N ALA A 47 0.10 -10.43 -4.44
CA ALA A 47 -0.43 -11.22 -5.55
C ALA A 47 -1.11 -10.34 -6.62
N ALA A 48 -1.87 -9.33 -6.22
CA ALA A 48 -2.49 -8.38 -7.15
C ALA A 48 -1.46 -7.52 -7.89
N THR A 49 -0.38 -7.11 -7.23
CA THR A 49 0.72 -6.37 -7.87
C THR A 49 1.48 -7.25 -8.86
N GLU A 50 1.69 -8.54 -8.54
CA GLU A 50 2.27 -9.52 -9.47
C GLU A 50 1.36 -9.74 -10.69
N SER A 51 0.03 -9.83 -10.48
CA SER A 51 -0.96 -9.93 -11.56
C SER A 51 -0.91 -8.71 -12.49
N LEU A 52 -0.86 -7.50 -11.93
CA LEU A 52 -0.64 -6.28 -12.70
C LEU A 52 0.61 -6.38 -13.57
N GLY A 53 1.73 -6.82 -12.99
CA GLY A 53 3.00 -6.98 -13.70
C GLY A 53 2.91 -7.96 -14.86
N LYS A 54 2.23 -9.08 -14.67
CA LYS A 54 1.98 -10.08 -15.70
C LYS A 54 1.14 -9.52 -16.85
N LYS A 55 0.02 -8.88 -16.56
CA LYS A 55 -0.83 -8.21 -17.56
C LYS A 55 -0.08 -7.14 -18.34
N LEU A 56 0.74 -6.36 -17.66
CA LEU A 56 1.56 -5.34 -18.27
C LEU A 56 2.59 -5.93 -19.25
N ALA A 57 3.24 -7.03 -18.85
CA ALA A 57 4.18 -7.74 -19.72
C ALA A 57 3.48 -8.33 -20.96
N GLU A 58 2.33 -8.96 -20.77
CA GLU A 58 1.53 -9.52 -21.88
C GLU A 58 1.09 -8.43 -22.87
N ALA A 59 0.54 -7.31 -22.36
CA ALA A 59 0.03 -6.22 -23.20
C ALA A 59 1.15 -5.45 -23.95
N THR A 60 2.39 -5.54 -23.47
CA THR A 60 3.55 -4.83 -24.06
C THR A 60 4.56 -5.77 -24.72
N ASN A 61 4.20 -7.05 -24.95
CA ASN A 61 5.10 -8.07 -25.48
C ASN A 61 6.45 -8.15 -24.73
N GLY A 62 6.39 -8.06 -23.41
CA GLY A 62 7.56 -8.13 -22.52
C GLY A 62 8.41 -6.87 -22.48
N ARG A 63 7.96 -5.76 -23.07
CA ARG A 63 8.69 -4.48 -23.02
C ARG A 63 8.66 -3.85 -21.63
N LEU A 64 7.50 -3.89 -20.96
CA LEU A 64 7.34 -3.48 -19.58
C LEU A 64 7.04 -4.69 -18.70
N SER A 65 7.63 -4.76 -17.54
CA SER A 65 7.35 -5.82 -16.56
C SER A 65 7.55 -5.30 -15.14
N VAL A 66 7.01 -6.04 -14.17
CA VAL A 66 7.20 -5.74 -12.75
C VAL A 66 7.96 -6.89 -12.10
N GLN A 67 8.97 -6.55 -11.32
CA GLN A 67 9.66 -7.48 -10.41
C GLN A 67 9.25 -7.15 -8.99
N MET A 68 8.52 -8.08 -8.36
CA MET A 68 8.05 -7.95 -7.00
C MET A 68 9.12 -8.33 -5.97
N TYR A 69 9.23 -7.53 -4.92
CA TYR A 69 10.11 -7.73 -3.76
C TYR A 69 9.24 -7.71 -2.48
N PRO A 70 8.66 -8.86 -2.10
CA PRO A 70 7.82 -8.99 -0.90
C PRO A 70 8.67 -9.11 0.36
N SER A 71 8.00 -9.21 1.53
CA SER A 71 8.62 -9.49 2.84
C SER A 71 9.69 -8.47 3.24
N ALA A 72 9.47 -7.20 2.94
CA ALA A 72 10.40 -6.11 3.23
C ALA A 72 11.84 -6.31 2.68
N GLN A 73 12.01 -7.06 1.58
CA GLN A 73 13.33 -7.31 0.97
C GLN A 73 14.09 -6.04 0.59
N LEU A 74 13.36 -4.95 0.31
CA LEU A 74 13.95 -3.64 -0.01
C LEU A 74 13.90 -2.65 1.16
N GLY A 75 13.52 -3.08 2.35
CA GLY A 75 13.39 -2.28 3.57
C GLY A 75 11.96 -2.19 4.07
N ALA A 76 11.77 -1.59 5.25
CA ALA A 76 10.47 -1.28 5.81
C ALA A 76 9.76 -0.18 5.00
N GLU A 77 8.49 0.13 5.32
CA GLU A 77 7.70 1.09 4.53
C GLU A 77 8.36 2.47 4.44
N LYS A 78 8.95 2.96 5.52
CA LYS A 78 9.63 4.26 5.52
C LYS A 78 10.77 4.29 4.51
N GLU A 79 11.66 3.31 4.55
CA GLU A 79 12.82 3.21 3.66
C GLU A 79 12.39 3.02 2.21
N THR A 80 11.35 2.22 1.96
CA THR A 80 10.84 1.99 0.59
C THR A 80 10.11 3.20 0.03
N ILE A 81 9.43 4.02 0.86
CA ILE A 81 8.92 5.33 0.44
C ILE A 81 10.07 6.23 -0.02
N GLU A 82 11.12 6.38 0.80
CA GLU A 82 12.29 7.21 0.49
C GLU A 82 12.98 6.75 -0.81
N GLN A 83 13.15 5.45 -0.99
CA GLN A 83 13.72 4.87 -2.22
C GLN A 83 12.82 5.11 -3.44
N THR A 84 11.49 5.10 -3.27
CA THR A 84 10.54 5.37 -4.34
C THR A 84 10.54 6.85 -4.72
N GLN A 85 10.67 7.75 -3.76
CA GLN A 85 10.79 9.20 -4.00
C GLN A 85 11.98 9.53 -4.92
N ILE A 86 13.12 8.92 -4.68
CA ILE A 86 14.33 9.13 -5.51
C ILE A 86 14.36 8.30 -6.80
N GLY A 87 13.38 7.38 -6.99
CA GLY A 87 13.25 6.55 -8.19
C GLY A 87 14.11 5.28 -8.19
N ALA A 88 14.69 4.88 -7.05
CA ALA A 88 15.44 3.62 -6.92
C ALA A 88 14.49 2.40 -6.94
N ILE A 89 13.26 2.57 -6.45
CA ILE A 89 12.11 1.67 -6.57
C ILE A 89 11.07 2.39 -7.43
N GLN A 90 10.44 1.68 -8.37
CA GLN A 90 9.45 2.26 -9.27
C GLN A 90 8.04 2.16 -8.72
N MET A 91 7.70 1.05 -8.06
CA MET A 91 6.37 0.81 -7.49
C MET A 91 6.47 0.45 -6.01
N LEU A 92 5.45 0.83 -5.25
CA LEU A 92 5.39 0.63 -3.81
C LEU A 92 3.94 0.41 -3.40
N ARG A 93 3.63 -0.69 -2.69
CA ARG A 93 2.43 -0.74 -1.87
C ARG A 93 2.77 -0.16 -0.49
N VAL A 94 1.94 0.73 -0.01
CA VAL A 94 2.16 1.40 1.27
C VAL A 94 0.86 1.59 2.04
N SER A 95 0.93 1.42 3.36
CA SER A 95 -0.17 1.74 4.27
C SER A 95 -0.39 3.25 4.37
N CYS A 96 -1.65 3.69 4.35
CA CYS A 96 -1.98 5.08 4.66
C CYS A 96 -1.45 5.51 6.04
N GLY A 97 -1.27 4.55 6.96
CA GLY A 97 -0.65 4.79 8.25
C GLY A 97 0.79 5.29 8.13
N ALA A 98 1.61 4.62 7.32
CA ALA A 98 3.00 4.98 7.08
C ALA A 98 3.13 6.20 6.17
N LEU A 99 2.15 6.43 5.29
CA LEU A 99 2.14 7.56 4.35
C LEU A 99 1.72 8.89 5.02
N GLY A 100 0.89 8.82 6.08
CA GLY A 100 0.34 9.99 6.77
C GLY A 100 1.37 11.04 7.22
N PRO A 101 2.52 10.68 7.77
CA PRO A 101 3.57 11.64 8.13
C PRO A 101 4.16 12.42 6.95
N ILE A 102 4.00 11.92 5.71
CA ILE A 102 4.54 12.54 4.48
C ILE A 102 3.43 13.28 3.74
N VAL A 103 2.25 12.68 3.66
CA VAL A 103 1.06 13.26 3.02
C VAL A 103 -0.01 13.43 4.07
N ASP A 104 -0.01 14.58 4.70
CA ASP A 104 -0.83 14.86 5.86
C ASP A 104 -2.35 14.69 5.60
N ASP A 105 -2.85 15.02 4.41
CA ASP A 105 -4.25 14.82 4.04
C ASP A 105 -4.73 13.37 4.20
N ILE A 106 -3.83 12.40 4.05
CA ILE A 106 -4.15 10.96 4.18
C ILE A 106 -4.42 10.57 5.64
N ASN A 107 -3.99 11.38 6.60
CA ASN A 107 -4.26 11.08 8.01
C ASN A 107 -5.77 11.05 8.34
N VAL A 108 -6.62 11.61 7.51
CA VAL A 108 -8.08 11.49 7.70
C VAL A 108 -8.53 10.03 7.79
N VAL A 109 -8.01 9.14 6.93
CA VAL A 109 -8.37 7.72 6.94
C VAL A 109 -7.70 6.92 8.06
N ASN A 110 -6.77 7.55 8.78
CA ASN A 110 -6.09 6.99 9.95
C ASN A 110 -6.83 7.29 11.27
N MET A 111 -7.94 8.02 11.22
CA MET A 111 -8.72 8.36 12.42
C MET A 111 -9.43 7.09 12.95
N PRO A 112 -9.30 6.79 14.26
CA PRO A 112 -9.90 5.60 14.84
C PRO A 112 -11.42 5.63 14.74
N PHE A 113 -12.02 4.48 14.42
CA PHE A 113 -13.47 4.31 14.26
C PHE A 113 -14.13 5.24 13.24
N LEU A 114 -13.37 5.76 12.26
CA LEU A 114 -13.92 6.62 11.20
C LEU A 114 -14.94 5.87 10.32
N PHE A 115 -14.59 4.67 9.93
CA PHE A 115 -15.43 3.84 9.05
C PHE A 115 -16.38 2.96 9.87
N LYS A 116 -17.64 2.88 9.41
CA LYS A 116 -18.66 2.02 10.03
C LYS A 116 -18.29 0.53 9.92
N ASN A 117 -17.72 0.14 8.78
CA ASN A 117 -17.28 -1.21 8.45
C ASN A 117 -16.46 -1.19 7.15
N THR A 118 -15.95 -2.35 6.72
CA THR A 118 -15.18 -2.50 5.49
C THR A 118 -15.97 -2.08 4.23
N ALA A 119 -17.28 -2.36 4.18
CA ALA A 119 -18.11 -1.95 3.04
C ALA A 119 -18.19 -0.42 2.92
N HIS A 120 -18.28 0.30 4.03
CA HIS A 120 -18.24 1.77 4.05
C HIS A 120 -16.89 2.31 3.59
N ALA A 121 -15.78 1.71 4.03
CA ALA A 121 -14.43 2.09 3.57
C ALA A 121 -14.27 1.84 2.05
N ARG A 122 -14.76 0.71 1.53
CA ARG A 122 -14.75 0.40 0.10
C ARG A 122 -15.55 1.42 -0.73
N LYS A 123 -16.73 1.84 -0.25
CA LYS A 123 -17.50 2.90 -0.93
C LYS A 123 -16.73 4.22 -0.97
N MET A 124 -16.01 4.56 0.09
CA MET A 124 -15.14 5.73 0.08
C MET A 124 -14.03 5.57 -0.96
N MET A 125 -13.30 4.45 -0.96
CA MET A 125 -12.20 4.18 -1.90
C MET A 125 -12.65 4.21 -3.37
N ASP A 126 -13.85 3.69 -3.67
CA ASP A 126 -14.38 3.60 -5.04
C ASP A 126 -15.06 4.88 -5.52
N GLY A 127 -15.35 5.79 -4.59
CA GLY A 127 -16.08 7.03 -4.86
C GLY A 127 -15.20 8.26 -5.08
N PRO A 128 -15.84 9.42 -5.27
CA PRO A 128 -15.13 10.69 -5.50
C PRO A 128 -14.19 11.09 -4.36
N VAL A 129 -14.54 10.75 -3.11
CA VAL A 129 -13.67 11.02 -1.94
C VAL A 129 -12.36 10.25 -2.02
N GLY A 130 -12.42 8.99 -2.41
CA GLY A 130 -11.23 8.16 -2.61
C GLY A 130 -10.36 8.69 -3.74
N GLN A 131 -10.96 9.12 -4.86
CA GLN A 131 -10.21 9.71 -5.95
C GLN A 131 -9.52 11.01 -5.52
N ASP A 132 -10.21 11.91 -4.82
CA ASP A 132 -9.63 13.14 -4.28
C ASP A 132 -8.40 12.87 -3.39
N LEU A 133 -8.46 11.83 -2.55
CA LEU A 133 -7.34 11.45 -1.69
C LEU A 133 -6.15 10.89 -2.50
N LEU A 134 -6.38 10.07 -3.53
CA LEU A 134 -5.32 9.62 -4.45
C LEU A 134 -4.68 10.79 -5.19
N ASP A 135 -5.50 11.76 -5.61
CA ASP A 135 -5.02 12.96 -6.29
C ASP A 135 -4.18 13.84 -5.34
N LYS A 136 -4.55 13.95 -4.06
CA LYS A 136 -3.77 14.66 -3.04
C LYS A 136 -2.41 14.00 -2.80
N ILE A 137 -2.31 12.66 -2.78
CA ILE A 137 -1.02 11.97 -2.73
C ILE A 137 -0.17 12.37 -3.93
N SER A 138 -0.76 12.29 -5.14
CA SER A 138 -0.04 12.54 -6.40
C SER A 138 0.35 14.01 -6.57
N ALA A 139 -0.45 14.94 -6.06
CA ALA A 139 -0.20 16.38 -6.10
C ALA A 139 0.84 16.83 -5.05
N ASN A 140 1.02 16.08 -3.97
CA ASN A 140 1.95 16.44 -2.91
C ASN A 140 3.40 16.39 -3.42
N ALA A 141 4.06 17.56 -3.46
CA ALA A 141 5.42 17.67 -3.98
C ALA A 141 6.44 16.89 -3.13
N ASN A 142 6.24 16.82 -1.83
CA ASN A 142 7.14 16.14 -0.90
C ASN A 142 6.97 14.61 -0.92
N ALA A 143 5.80 14.12 -1.37
CA ALA A 143 5.57 12.69 -1.48
C ALA A 143 6.41 12.04 -2.57
N GLY A 144 6.63 12.74 -3.70
CA GLY A 144 7.37 12.19 -4.83
C GLY A 144 6.72 10.93 -5.43
N LEU A 145 5.40 10.78 -5.25
CA LEU A 145 4.63 9.60 -5.61
C LEU A 145 3.51 9.94 -6.60
N VAL A 146 3.07 8.95 -7.35
CA VAL A 146 1.83 8.93 -8.13
C VAL A 146 0.99 7.79 -7.57
N ALA A 147 -0.14 8.09 -6.95
CA ALA A 147 -1.06 7.08 -6.47
C ALA A 147 -1.82 6.46 -7.63
N LEU A 148 -1.82 5.13 -7.72
CA LEU A 148 -2.42 4.39 -8.83
C LEU A 148 -3.80 3.85 -8.49
N CYS A 149 -3.94 3.21 -7.33
CA CYS A 149 -5.19 2.63 -6.86
C CYS A 149 -5.15 2.36 -5.35
N TRP A 150 -6.33 2.18 -4.78
CA TRP A 150 -6.52 1.67 -3.43
C TRP A 150 -6.37 0.15 -3.37
N MET A 151 -6.03 -0.36 -2.19
CA MET A 151 -6.09 -1.78 -1.84
C MET A 151 -6.74 -1.93 -0.47
N ASP A 152 -7.45 -3.04 -0.26
CA ASP A 152 -8.09 -3.35 1.01
C ASP A 152 -7.07 -3.72 2.09
N SER A 153 -7.47 -3.52 3.32
CA SER A 153 -6.68 -3.94 4.48
C SER A 153 -7.58 -4.36 5.67
N GLY A 154 -8.89 -4.42 5.45
CA GLY A 154 -9.85 -4.86 6.43
C GLY A 154 -9.82 -4.11 7.76
N ALA A 155 -10.53 -4.63 8.74
CA ALA A 155 -10.54 -4.09 10.09
C ALA A 155 -9.33 -4.58 10.89
N ARG A 156 -8.73 -3.65 11.63
CA ARG A 156 -7.58 -3.91 12.49
C ARG A 156 -8.03 -4.09 13.94
N SER A 157 -7.46 -5.09 14.58
CA SER A 157 -7.77 -5.48 15.96
C SER A 157 -6.49 -5.75 16.73
N ILE A 158 -6.59 -5.74 18.06
CA ILE A 158 -5.44 -5.92 18.96
C ILE A 158 -5.20 -7.41 19.19
N TYR A 159 -3.94 -7.81 19.12
CA TYR A 159 -3.48 -9.13 19.56
C TYR A 159 -2.28 -9.04 20.47
N ASN A 160 -2.19 -9.95 21.44
CA ASN A 160 -1.09 -9.95 22.40
C ASN A 160 -0.77 -11.37 22.91
N SER A 161 0.37 -11.48 23.62
CA SER A 161 0.89 -12.73 24.17
C SER A 161 0.53 -12.96 25.65
N LYS A 162 -0.12 -12.00 26.31
CA LYS A 162 -0.27 -11.99 27.78
C LYS A 162 -1.63 -12.55 28.23
N HIS A 163 -2.72 -11.95 27.76
CA HIS A 163 -4.08 -12.26 28.20
C HIS A 163 -5.12 -11.75 27.19
N PRO A 164 -6.36 -12.28 27.24
CA PRO A 164 -7.48 -11.73 26.47
C PRO A 164 -7.73 -10.26 26.80
N VAL A 165 -8.01 -9.43 25.80
CA VAL A 165 -8.54 -8.07 25.96
C VAL A 165 -10.04 -8.15 25.73
N LYS A 166 -10.85 -8.07 26.79
CA LYS A 166 -12.32 -8.11 26.77
C LYS A 166 -12.93 -6.74 27.03
N ALA A 167 -12.21 -5.90 27.76
CA ALA A 167 -12.57 -4.54 28.10
C ALA A 167 -11.36 -3.62 27.94
N ILE A 168 -11.60 -2.32 27.95
CA ILE A 168 -10.54 -1.32 27.71
C ILE A 168 -9.47 -1.36 28.81
N GLU A 169 -9.85 -1.69 30.04
CA GLU A 169 -8.97 -1.82 31.20
C GLU A 169 -7.90 -2.91 31.02
N ASP A 170 -8.20 -3.93 30.20
CA ASP A 170 -7.29 -5.04 29.91
C ASP A 170 -6.09 -4.58 29.04
N LEU A 171 -6.14 -3.39 28.43
CA LEU A 171 -5.03 -2.81 27.68
C LEU A 171 -3.96 -2.17 28.57
N LYS A 172 -4.30 -1.93 29.85
CA LYS A 172 -3.40 -1.20 30.75
C LYS A 172 -2.06 -1.89 30.92
N GLY A 173 -1.01 -1.15 30.57
CA GLY A 173 0.38 -1.60 30.71
C GLY A 173 0.89 -2.50 29.59
N LEU A 174 0.05 -2.95 28.65
CA LEU A 174 0.51 -3.69 27.48
C LEU A 174 1.35 -2.79 26.56
N LYS A 175 2.52 -3.27 26.18
CA LYS A 175 3.38 -2.67 25.15
C LYS A 175 2.85 -3.15 23.80
N VAL A 176 2.11 -2.29 23.10
CA VAL A 176 1.47 -2.62 21.83
C VAL A 176 2.16 -1.89 20.68
N ARG A 177 2.70 -2.64 19.75
CA ARG A 177 3.31 -2.04 18.55
C ARG A 177 2.23 -1.41 17.68
N VAL A 178 2.53 -0.23 17.19
CA VAL A 178 1.73 0.50 16.21
C VAL A 178 2.59 0.93 15.00
N ILE A 179 1.96 1.34 13.91
CA ILE A 179 2.64 1.94 12.76
C ILE A 179 3.26 3.28 13.20
N GLY A 180 4.40 3.67 12.60
CA GLY A 180 5.14 4.89 12.92
C GLY A 180 4.40 6.17 12.51
N ASN A 181 3.27 6.44 13.17
CA ASN A 181 2.45 7.63 12.98
C ASN A 181 1.98 8.15 14.35
N PRO A 182 2.10 9.46 14.64
CA PRO A 182 1.67 10.03 15.91
C PRO A 182 0.20 9.73 16.28
N ILE A 183 -0.71 9.67 15.29
CA ILE A 183 -2.12 9.34 15.54
C ILE A 183 -2.26 7.96 16.20
N PHE A 184 -1.48 6.98 15.76
CA PHE A 184 -1.59 5.61 16.29
C PHE A 184 -0.94 5.46 17.67
N ILE A 185 0.14 6.20 17.91
CA ILE A 185 0.75 6.25 19.26
C ILE A 185 -0.25 6.87 20.24
N ASP A 186 -0.82 8.02 19.89
CA ASP A 186 -1.80 8.72 20.72
C ASP A 186 -3.08 7.87 20.90
N MET A 187 -3.54 7.20 19.86
CA MET A 187 -4.68 6.28 19.91
C MET A 187 -4.43 5.13 20.89
N MET A 188 -3.32 4.43 20.77
CA MET A 188 -3.01 3.30 21.65
C MET A 188 -2.85 3.75 23.10
N ASN A 189 -2.22 4.91 23.33
CA ASN A 189 -2.10 5.49 24.66
C ASN A 189 -3.47 5.91 25.23
N ALA A 190 -4.34 6.49 24.41
CA ALA A 190 -5.71 6.85 24.80
C ALA A 190 -6.56 5.61 25.13
N LEU A 191 -6.32 4.49 24.45
CA LEU A 191 -6.94 3.19 24.77
C LEU A 191 -6.39 2.54 26.04
N GLY A 192 -5.37 3.14 26.69
CA GLY A 192 -4.79 2.65 27.94
C GLY A 192 -3.58 1.73 27.80
N GLY A 193 -3.20 1.37 26.56
CA GLY A 193 -1.97 0.65 26.28
C GLY A 193 -0.75 1.59 26.22
N ASN A 194 0.40 1.04 25.88
CA ASN A 194 1.62 1.78 25.60
C ASN A 194 1.97 1.59 24.12
N GLY A 195 1.72 2.60 23.30
CA GLY A 195 1.93 2.58 21.85
C GLY A 195 3.42 2.69 21.50
N ILE A 196 3.98 1.65 20.88
CA ILE A 196 5.39 1.57 20.46
C ILE A 196 5.48 1.57 18.95
N ALA A 197 5.97 2.68 18.37
CA ALA A 197 6.19 2.77 16.93
C ALA A 197 7.36 1.87 16.49
N MET A 198 7.12 1.02 15.48
CA MET A 198 8.12 0.07 15.00
C MET A 198 7.82 -0.35 13.55
N GLY A 199 8.85 -0.63 12.73
CA GLY A 199 8.72 -1.21 11.41
C GLY A 199 7.98 -2.56 11.43
N TYR A 200 7.22 -2.85 10.38
CA TYR A 200 6.42 -4.09 10.34
C TYR A 200 7.28 -5.35 10.32
N ASP A 201 8.40 -5.30 9.65
CA ASP A 201 9.41 -6.36 9.56
C ASP A 201 9.99 -6.79 10.91
N GLN A 202 9.97 -5.90 11.91
CA GLN A 202 10.51 -6.16 13.25
C GLN A 202 9.49 -6.80 14.21
N VAL A 203 8.19 -6.74 13.88
CA VAL A 203 7.11 -7.07 14.82
C VAL A 203 7.18 -8.52 15.30
N PHE A 204 7.38 -9.47 14.39
CA PHE A 204 7.42 -10.89 14.77
C PHE A 204 8.55 -11.18 15.76
N GLY A 205 9.75 -10.72 15.48
CA GLY A 205 10.89 -10.90 16.39
C GLY A 205 10.70 -10.20 17.74
N ALA A 206 10.10 -9.00 17.73
CA ALA A 206 9.81 -8.27 18.96
C ALA A 206 8.73 -8.95 19.83
N LEU A 207 7.74 -9.61 19.23
CA LEU A 207 6.76 -10.44 19.92
C LEU A 207 7.42 -11.69 20.54
N GLN A 208 8.27 -12.40 19.76
CA GLN A 208 8.96 -13.59 20.23
C GLN A 208 9.90 -13.32 21.41
N THR A 209 10.58 -12.18 21.39
CA THR A 209 11.54 -11.80 22.44
C THR A 209 10.90 -11.03 23.60
N GLY A 210 9.62 -10.68 23.52
CA GLY A 210 8.92 -9.93 24.57
C GLY A 210 9.31 -8.44 24.65
N VAL A 211 9.96 -7.90 23.63
CA VAL A 211 10.20 -6.45 23.50
C VAL A 211 8.87 -5.70 23.46
N ILE A 212 7.89 -6.26 22.76
CA ILE A 212 6.48 -5.85 22.80
C ILE A 212 5.62 -7.00 23.31
N ASP A 213 4.49 -6.67 23.93
CA ASP A 213 3.52 -7.65 24.41
C ASP A 213 2.49 -8.00 23.35
N GLY A 214 2.24 -7.08 22.42
CA GLY A 214 1.26 -7.22 21.36
C GLY A 214 1.47 -6.25 20.21
N ALA A 215 0.58 -6.33 19.25
CA ALA A 215 0.45 -5.39 18.15
C ALA A 215 -1.03 -5.30 17.74
N GLU A 216 -1.32 -4.49 16.72
CA GLU A 216 -2.65 -4.39 16.14
C GLU A 216 -2.54 -4.55 14.62
N ASN A 217 -3.45 -5.33 14.04
CA ASN A 217 -3.53 -5.52 12.59
C ASN A 217 -4.80 -6.30 12.22
N ASN A 218 -4.99 -6.54 10.92
CA ASN A 218 -6.04 -7.36 10.35
C ASN A 218 -5.73 -8.87 10.41
N PRO A 219 -6.72 -9.76 10.27
CA PRO A 219 -6.52 -11.21 10.34
C PRO A 219 -5.53 -11.78 9.31
N PRO A 220 -5.57 -11.39 8.01
CA PRO A 220 -4.57 -11.84 7.05
C PRO A 220 -3.13 -11.53 7.48
N SER A 221 -2.83 -10.29 7.88
CA SER A 221 -1.49 -9.90 8.35
C SER A 221 -1.05 -10.70 9.58
N TYR A 222 -1.95 -10.89 10.55
CA TYR A 222 -1.70 -11.66 11.77
C TYR A 222 -1.26 -13.11 11.45
N VAL A 223 -1.85 -13.70 10.40
CA VAL A 223 -1.56 -15.08 10.01
C VAL A 223 -0.40 -15.20 9.04
N PHE A 224 -0.37 -14.39 7.97
CA PHE A 224 0.70 -14.47 6.96
C PHE A 224 2.08 -14.13 7.54
N SER A 225 2.15 -13.21 8.49
CA SER A 225 3.41 -12.84 9.16
C SER A 225 3.71 -13.68 10.41
N ASN A 226 2.97 -14.78 10.63
CA ASN A 226 3.13 -15.72 11.73
C ASN A 226 3.00 -15.10 13.14
N HIS A 227 2.45 -13.89 13.29
CA HIS A 227 2.28 -13.24 14.58
C HIS A 227 1.44 -14.08 15.54
N TYR A 228 0.47 -14.84 15.01
CA TYR A 228 -0.40 -15.77 15.75
C TYR A 228 0.38 -16.87 16.50
N THR A 229 1.61 -17.15 16.12
CA THR A 229 2.44 -18.15 16.84
C THR A 229 3.04 -17.59 18.12
N ALA A 230 3.29 -16.29 18.17
CA ALA A 230 3.88 -15.58 19.31
C ALA A 230 2.84 -14.84 20.19
N ALA A 231 1.71 -14.44 19.63
CA ALA A 231 0.65 -13.69 20.32
C ALA A 231 -0.70 -14.39 20.09
N LYS A 232 -1.19 -15.13 21.09
CA LYS A 232 -2.31 -16.06 20.97
C LYS A 232 -3.69 -15.45 21.21
N TYR A 233 -3.77 -14.26 21.80
CA TYR A 233 -5.02 -13.59 22.12
C TYR A 233 -5.31 -12.52 21.07
N TYR A 234 -6.34 -12.72 20.26
CA TYR A 234 -6.76 -11.79 19.21
C TYR A 234 -8.15 -11.24 19.54
N SER A 235 -8.21 -9.97 19.95
CA SER A 235 -9.43 -9.30 20.41
C SER A 235 -9.99 -8.38 19.34
N LEU A 236 -11.22 -8.63 18.90
CA LEU A 236 -11.87 -7.97 17.76
C LEU A 236 -12.32 -6.54 18.12
N THR A 237 -11.37 -5.68 18.45
CA THR A 237 -11.61 -4.27 18.75
C THR A 237 -12.06 -3.49 17.52
N GLU A 238 -11.61 -3.89 16.32
CA GLU A 238 -11.94 -3.27 15.01
C GLU A 238 -11.86 -1.73 15.04
N HIS A 239 -10.82 -1.24 15.70
CA HIS A 239 -10.64 0.18 16.02
C HIS A 239 -10.16 1.02 14.84
N LEU A 240 -9.67 0.37 13.78
CA LEU A 240 -9.19 1.02 12.57
C LEU A 240 -9.55 0.20 11.33
N ILE A 241 -9.81 0.89 10.23
CA ILE A 241 -9.79 0.35 8.87
C ILE A 241 -8.88 1.29 8.06
N ILE A 242 -7.65 0.86 7.78
CA ILE A 242 -6.65 1.71 7.13
C ILE A 242 -6.46 1.21 5.70
N PRO A 243 -6.93 1.94 4.68
CA PRO A 243 -6.68 1.57 3.30
C PRO A 243 -5.17 1.57 2.97
N GLU A 244 -4.81 0.81 1.96
CA GLU A 244 -3.49 0.74 1.39
C GLU A 244 -3.48 1.41 0.01
N VAL A 245 -2.34 1.89 -0.44
CA VAL A 245 -2.21 2.54 -1.75
C VAL A 245 -1.09 1.89 -2.54
N LEU A 246 -1.36 1.50 -3.78
CA LEU A 246 -0.31 1.20 -4.75
C LEU A 246 0.15 2.50 -5.39
N CYS A 247 1.42 2.83 -5.22
CA CYS A 247 2.03 4.05 -5.72
C CYS A 247 3.10 3.75 -6.76
N PHE A 248 3.37 4.74 -7.61
CA PHE A 248 4.51 4.76 -8.52
C PHE A 248 5.44 5.93 -8.17
N SER A 249 6.74 5.78 -8.38
CA SER A 249 7.71 6.87 -8.27
C SER A 249 7.37 8.00 -9.25
N LYS A 250 7.14 9.20 -8.76
CA LYS A 250 6.87 10.36 -9.63
C LYS A 250 8.04 10.66 -10.58
N LYS A 251 9.26 10.46 -10.10
CA LYS A 251 10.47 10.62 -10.92
C LYS A 251 10.53 9.61 -12.06
N ALA A 252 10.24 8.33 -11.80
CA ALA A 252 10.18 7.31 -12.83
C ALA A 252 8.98 7.49 -13.76
N TRP A 253 7.83 7.93 -13.21
CA TRP A 253 6.59 8.15 -13.94
C TRP A 253 6.74 9.16 -15.09
N THR A 254 7.47 10.25 -14.87
CA THR A 254 7.68 11.29 -15.89
C THR A 254 8.48 10.79 -17.09
N ALA A 255 9.21 9.68 -16.95
CA ALA A 255 9.97 9.07 -18.06
C ALA A 255 9.15 8.02 -18.85
N ILE A 256 7.91 7.74 -18.44
CA ILE A 256 7.02 6.76 -19.08
C ILE A 256 6.12 7.50 -20.07
N SER A 257 5.90 6.89 -21.25
CA SER A 257 4.99 7.44 -22.26
C SER A 257 3.55 7.55 -21.74
N ALA A 258 2.76 8.49 -22.29
CA ALA A 258 1.37 8.66 -21.90
C ALA A 258 0.54 7.36 -22.08
N ASP A 259 0.79 6.61 -23.15
CA ASP A 259 0.14 5.34 -23.44
C ASP A 259 0.48 4.28 -22.38
N ASP A 260 1.75 4.19 -21.99
CA ASP A 260 2.19 3.27 -20.94
C ASP A 260 1.65 3.66 -19.58
N GLN A 261 1.60 4.95 -19.27
CA GLN A 261 0.97 5.47 -18.05
C GLN A 261 -0.53 5.09 -17.99
N ALA A 262 -1.24 5.23 -19.11
CA ALA A 262 -2.65 4.84 -19.20
C ALA A 262 -2.82 3.34 -19.00
N LEU A 263 -1.93 2.52 -19.57
CA LEU A 263 -1.95 1.07 -19.44
C LEU A 263 -1.68 0.63 -17.99
N ILE A 264 -0.68 1.24 -17.33
CA ILE A 264 -0.37 0.96 -15.91
C ILE A 264 -1.56 1.33 -15.02
N LYS A 265 -2.19 2.50 -15.22
CA LYS A 265 -3.38 2.91 -14.46
C LYS A 265 -4.55 1.95 -14.66
N LYS A 266 -4.77 1.50 -15.90
CA LYS A 266 -5.80 0.50 -16.21
C LYS A 266 -5.58 -0.78 -15.40
N PHE A 267 -4.38 -1.35 -15.47
CA PHE A 267 -4.08 -2.60 -14.77
C PHE A 267 -4.00 -2.43 -13.24
N ALA A 268 -3.65 -1.25 -12.75
CA ALA A 268 -3.74 -0.94 -11.32
C ALA A 268 -5.21 -0.97 -10.84
N ARG A 269 -6.15 -0.43 -11.63
CA ARG A 269 -7.57 -0.50 -11.30
C ARG A 269 -8.10 -1.94 -11.31
N GLU A 270 -7.66 -2.76 -12.26
CA GLU A 270 -8.00 -4.18 -12.27
C GLU A 270 -7.39 -4.91 -11.06
N ALA A 271 -6.13 -4.61 -10.72
CA ALA A 271 -5.45 -5.19 -9.56
C ALA A 271 -6.15 -4.83 -8.24
N GLN A 272 -6.72 -3.63 -8.11
CA GLN A 272 -7.56 -3.26 -6.96
C GLN A 272 -8.74 -4.21 -6.79
N MET A 273 -9.42 -4.58 -7.88
CA MET A 273 -10.57 -5.48 -7.81
C MET A 273 -10.17 -6.92 -7.52
N GLU A 274 -9.07 -7.39 -8.12
CA GLU A 274 -8.51 -8.72 -7.85
C GLU A 274 -8.04 -8.85 -6.40
N GLU A 275 -7.37 -7.81 -5.88
CA GLU A 275 -6.93 -7.76 -4.50
C GLU A 275 -8.11 -7.88 -3.54
N ARG A 276 -9.21 -7.18 -3.80
CA ARG A 276 -10.43 -7.22 -2.99
C ARG A 276 -11.06 -8.61 -2.93
N GLU A 277 -11.07 -9.33 -4.05
CA GLU A 277 -11.56 -10.72 -4.11
C GLU A 277 -10.66 -11.65 -3.28
N LEU A 278 -9.35 -11.51 -3.45
CA LEU A 278 -8.37 -12.25 -2.66
C LEU A 278 -8.51 -11.91 -1.17
N TRP A 279 -8.69 -10.64 -0.84
CA TRP A 279 -8.89 -10.18 0.55
C TRP A 279 -10.06 -10.89 1.22
N ASN A 280 -11.24 -10.88 0.60
CA ASN A 280 -12.44 -11.52 1.13
C ASN A 280 -12.20 -13.00 1.46
N LYS A 281 -11.51 -13.71 0.57
CA LYS A 281 -11.16 -15.12 0.75
C LYS A 281 -10.18 -15.33 1.91
N TYR A 282 -9.13 -14.50 1.98
CA TYR A 282 -8.07 -14.69 2.98
C TYR A 282 -8.47 -14.21 4.37
N GLU A 283 -9.32 -13.20 4.49
CA GLU A 283 -9.81 -12.72 5.79
C GLU A 283 -10.55 -13.84 6.56
N GLN A 284 -11.42 -14.59 5.87
CA GLN A 284 -12.12 -15.73 6.45
C GLN A 284 -11.15 -16.86 6.81
N THR A 285 -10.31 -17.29 5.87
CA THR A 285 -9.40 -18.41 6.07
C THR A 285 -8.31 -18.12 7.12
N ALA A 286 -7.91 -16.86 7.28
CA ALA A 286 -6.96 -16.45 8.30
C ALA A 286 -7.51 -16.68 9.72
N MET A 287 -8.74 -16.29 9.96
CA MET A 287 -9.38 -16.51 11.27
C MET A 287 -9.54 -17.99 11.59
N GLU A 288 -9.93 -18.81 10.62
CA GLU A 288 -10.02 -20.27 10.78
C GLU A 288 -8.66 -20.88 11.11
N LYS A 289 -7.60 -20.46 10.41
CA LYS A 289 -6.23 -20.92 10.65
C LYS A 289 -5.73 -20.50 12.03
N ALA A 290 -5.99 -19.28 12.48
CA ALA A 290 -5.61 -18.83 13.80
C ALA A 290 -6.31 -19.66 14.91
N LYS A 291 -7.62 -19.91 14.79
CA LYS A 291 -8.38 -20.76 15.70
C LYS A 291 -7.83 -22.19 15.73
N ALA A 292 -7.58 -22.78 14.57
CA ALA A 292 -7.02 -24.14 14.47
C ALA A 292 -5.62 -24.25 15.08
N ALA A 293 -4.85 -23.16 15.12
CA ALA A 293 -3.56 -23.07 15.77
C ALA A 293 -3.62 -22.78 17.29
N GLY A 294 -4.82 -22.80 17.87
CA GLY A 294 -5.04 -22.59 19.30
C GLY A 294 -5.02 -21.12 19.73
N CYS A 295 -5.29 -20.18 18.82
CA CYS A 295 -5.48 -18.79 19.18
C CYS A 295 -6.90 -18.59 19.76
N GLU A 296 -7.00 -17.81 20.82
CA GLU A 296 -8.26 -17.34 21.38
C GLU A 296 -8.69 -16.07 20.63
N ILE A 297 -9.84 -16.15 19.98
CA ILE A 297 -10.46 -15.01 19.30
C ILE A 297 -11.53 -14.46 20.22
N ILE A 298 -11.36 -13.22 20.64
CA ILE A 298 -12.19 -12.56 21.65
C ILE A 298 -13.12 -11.56 20.93
N GLU A 299 -14.41 -11.84 21.00
CA GLU A 299 -15.45 -10.90 20.55
C GLU A 299 -15.61 -9.76 21.55
N ILE A 300 -15.64 -8.53 21.06
CA ILE A 300 -15.95 -7.33 21.83
C ILE A 300 -17.38 -6.93 21.50
N SER A 301 -18.31 -7.26 22.37
CA SER A 301 -19.74 -6.98 22.18
C SER A 301 -20.10 -5.50 22.30
N ASP A 302 -19.38 -4.77 23.15
CA ASP A 302 -19.55 -3.32 23.34
C ASP A 302 -18.25 -2.59 23.03
N LYS A 303 -18.25 -1.85 21.94
CA LYS A 303 -17.11 -1.01 21.49
C LYS A 303 -17.22 0.43 21.98
N ALA A 304 -18.32 0.83 22.61
CA ALA A 304 -18.52 2.21 23.05
C ALA A 304 -17.44 2.71 24.03
N PRO A 305 -16.94 1.92 25.00
CA PRO A 305 -15.83 2.35 25.84
C PRO A 305 -14.54 2.65 25.06
N PHE A 306 -14.22 1.83 24.04
CA PHE A 306 -13.05 2.04 23.17
C PHE A 306 -13.22 3.29 22.30
N GLN A 307 -14.43 3.52 21.77
CA GLN A 307 -14.75 4.71 20.98
C GLN A 307 -14.67 5.99 21.84
N ALA A 308 -15.18 5.93 23.06
CA ALA A 308 -15.12 7.06 24.00
C ALA A 308 -13.67 7.40 24.40
N ALA A 309 -12.84 6.39 24.61
CA ALA A 309 -11.44 6.56 25.01
C ALA A 309 -10.60 7.29 23.97
N VAL A 310 -10.88 7.12 22.68
CA VAL A 310 -10.12 7.79 21.60
C VAL A 310 -10.60 9.22 21.30
N LYS A 311 -11.57 9.74 22.08
CA LYS A 311 -12.02 11.13 21.92
C LYS A 311 -10.87 12.16 21.92
N PRO A 312 -9.84 12.07 22.78
CA PRO A 312 -8.70 13.00 22.72
C PRO A 312 -7.96 13.00 21.38
N VAL A 313 -7.92 11.85 20.68
CA VAL A 313 -7.32 11.74 19.32
C VAL A 313 -8.17 12.53 18.32
N TRP A 314 -9.49 12.38 18.39
CA TRP A 314 -10.43 13.15 17.58
C TRP A 314 -10.36 14.64 17.85
N ASP A 315 -10.28 15.05 19.12
CA ASP A 315 -10.17 16.47 19.51
C ASP A 315 -8.86 17.09 19.00
N LYS A 316 -7.77 16.33 18.99
CA LYS A 316 -6.44 16.80 18.55
C LYS A 316 -6.30 16.86 17.03
N TYR A 317 -6.71 15.82 16.32
CA TYR A 317 -6.43 15.67 14.90
C TYR A 317 -7.65 15.97 14.00
N GLY A 318 -8.86 15.70 14.48
CA GLY A 318 -10.11 15.83 13.72
C GLY A 318 -10.38 17.23 13.15
N PRO A 319 -10.13 18.33 13.88
CA PRO A 319 -10.39 19.67 13.38
C PRO A 319 -9.72 19.99 12.05
N LYS A 320 -8.56 19.41 11.81
CA LYS A 320 -7.81 19.59 10.54
C LYS A 320 -8.48 18.96 9.34
N TYR A 321 -9.25 17.89 9.54
CA TYR A 321 -9.83 17.09 8.47
C TYR A 321 -11.35 17.16 8.41
N GLN A 322 -11.97 18.14 9.07
CA GLN A 322 -13.43 18.22 9.26
C GLN A 322 -14.24 18.02 7.98
N ASP A 323 -13.88 18.72 6.91
CA ASP A 323 -14.62 18.64 5.63
C ASP A 323 -14.54 17.24 5.03
N MET A 324 -13.35 16.62 5.08
CA MET A 324 -13.15 15.28 4.54
C MET A 324 -13.85 14.24 5.40
N ILE A 325 -13.77 14.35 6.74
CA ILE A 325 -14.50 13.50 7.69
C ILE A 325 -15.99 13.53 7.39
N LYS A 326 -16.56 14.74 7.25
CA LYS A 326 -17.98 14.90 6.93
C LYS A 326 -18.35 14.22 5.61
N ARG A 327 -17.58 14.44 4.55
CA ARG A 327 -17.78 13.78 3.26
C ARG A 327 -17.73 12.26 3.35
N ILE A 328 -16.82 11.71 4.17
CA ILE A 328 -16.71 10.26 4.40
C ILE A 328 -17.93 9.75 5.17
N GLN A 329 -18.36 10.44 6.23
CA GLN A 329 -19.49 10.03 7.06
C GLN A 329 -20.85 10.10 6.32
N GLU A 330 -20.98 10.96 5.32
CA GLU A 330 -22.18 11.10 4.47
C GLU A 330 -22.29 9.96 3.43
N ILE A 331 -21.27 9.13 3.24
CA ILE A 331 -21.34 7.98 2.35
C ILE A 331 -22.31 6.95 2.93
N ALA A 332 -23.34 6.61 2.13
CA ALA A 332 -24.42 5.71 2.55
C ALA A 332 -24.02 4.22 2.55
#